data_90754914ee62a7a06c87e324a636b37b
#
_entry.id   90754914ee62a7a06c87e324a636b37b
#
_cell.length_a   1.000
_cell.length_b   1.000
_cell.length_c   1.000
_cell.angle_alpha   90.00
_cell.angle_beta   90.00
_cell.angle_gamma   90.00
#
_symmetry.space_group_name_H-M   'P 1'
#
loop_
_entity.id
_entity.type
_entity.pdbx_description
1 polymer ?
#
loop_
_entity_poly.entity_id
_entity_poly.type
_entity_poly.pdbx_seq_one_letter_code
_entity_poly.pdbx_strand_id
1 'polypeptide(L)'
;SGTPTAVAARLAGPDTQDPVAILVTLASLASWLLAVPAAMWSVGISPIGRVASVALRPRWSLLLRCLVPAAVVLAVIEAVSLGLSVWGQPGAELGRPAGFDAGLALWSVLIVVLLVPLQAAGEEVVFRGVLLQSLGAWIKNPIIPIVVPTLIFASLHVYDVWGLAQVAVLGVLSGWLAWRTGGLEAAISLHIVNNLAVYLLLASGITGATAQAAGAAGPLSLVITTIGLLGYAWAAVAIFDRGSWARWSSAHGTSAPERTPAR
;
A
#
# COMPACT_ATOMS: atom_id res chain seq x y z
N SER A 1 5.70 -32.37 -5.26
CA SER A 1 5.89 -31.96 -6.68
C SER A 1 4.55 -31.42 -7.21
N GLY A 2 4.37 -30.11 -7.06
CA GLY A 2 3.16 -29.43 -7.57
C GLY A 2 3.29 -29.13 -9.06
N THR A 3 2.16 -29.22 -9.79
CA THR A 3 2.09 -28.69 -11.17
C THR A 3 2.35 -27.18 -11.16
N PRO A 4 2.84 -26.57 -12.26
CA PRO A 4 3.04 -25.11 -12.33
C PRO A 4 1.78 -24.31 -11.96
N THR A 5 0.59 -24.82 -12.31
CA THR A 5 -0.70 -24.22 -11.96
C THR A 5 -0.98 -24.26 -10.46
N ALA A 6 -0.66 -25.36 -9.77
CA ALA A 6 -0.83 -25.48 -8.33
C ALA A 6 0.13 -24.55 -7.57
N VAL A 7 1.36 -24.40 -8.05
CA VAL A 7 2.33 -23.45 -7.49
C VAL A 7 1.86 -22.01 -7.68
N ALA A 8 1.38 -21.66 -8.88
CA ALA A 8 0.85 -20.33 -9.16
C ALA A 8 -0.35 -20.00 -8.27
N ALA A 9 -1.30 -20.92 -8.11
CA ALA A 9 -2.46 -20.74 -7.23
C ALA A 9 -2.06 -20.54 -5.76
N ARG A 10 -1.06 -21.29 -5.28
CA ARG A 10 -0.51 -21.18 -3.91
C ARG A 10 0.14 -19.82 -3.66
N LEU A 11 0.79 -19.24 -4.67
CA LEU A 11 1.46 -17.93 -4.56
C LEU A 11 0.50 -16.76 -4.79
N ALA A 12 -0.59 -16.95 -5.55
CA ALA A 12 -1.56 -15.90 -5.85
C ALA A 12 -2.48 -15.53 -4.66
N GLY A 13 -2.73 -16.47 -3.74
CA GLY A 13 -3.51 -16.24 -2.53
C GLY A 13 -2.79 -16.87 -1.32
N PRO A 14 -1.71 -16.27 -0.83
CA PRO A 14 -0.90 -16.88 0.22
C PRO A 14 -1.70 -17.06 1.51
N ASP A 15 -1.61 -18.28 2.06
CA ASP A 15 -2.20 -18.68 3.33
C ASP A 15 -1.20 -18.46 4.47
N THR A 16 -1.63 -17.93 5.60
CA THR A 16 -0.78 -17.76 6.79
C THR A 16 -0.43 -19.09 7.47
N GLN A 17 -1.04 -20.19 7.04
CA GLN A 17 -0.62 -21.56 7.38
C GLN A 17 0.46 -22.10 6.43
N ASP A 18 0.93 -21.29 5.46
CA ASP A 18 2.00 -21.59 4.53
C ASP A 18 3.09 -20.50 4.57
N PRO A 19 3.97 -20.49 5.59
CA PRO A 19 5.02 -19.49 5.74
C PRO A 19 5.95 -19.39 4.53
N VAL A 20 6.17 -20.51 3.82
CA VAL A 20 7.04 -20.55 2.63
C VAL A 20 6.41 -19.78 1.46
N ALA A 21 5.10 -19.95 1.23
CA ALA A 21 4.40 -19.18 0.20
C ALA A 21 4.43 -17.68 0.52
N ILE A 22 4.17 -17.30 1.79
CA ILE A 22 4.27 -15.91 2.25
C ILE A 22 5.68 -15.35 2.02
N LEU A 23 6.72 -16.08 2.41
CA LEU A 23 8.12 -15.68 2.24
C LEU A 23 8.43 -15.41 0.76
N VAL A 24 8.11 -16.36 -0.12
CA VAL A 24 8.40 -16.25 -1.56
C VAL A 24 7.64 -15.06 -2.18
N THR A 25 6.35 -14.91 -1.87
CA THR A 25 5.52 -13.83 -2.40
C THR A 25 6.04 -12.47 -1.95
N LEU A 26 6.22 -12.26 -0.64
CA LEU A 26 6.65 -10.96 -0.11
C LEU A 26 8.10 -10.62 -0.52
N ALA A 27 9.01 -11.61 -0.53
CA ALA A 27 10.40 -11.37 -0.95
C ALA A 27 10.50 -11.03 -2.45
N SER A 28 9.68 -11.67 -3.30
CA SER A 28 9.66 -11.36 -4.74
C SER A 28 9.24 -9.91 -5.00
N LEU A 29 8.22 -9.42 -4.31
CA LEU A 29 7.75 -8.03 -4.42
C LEU A 29 8.73 -7.04 -3.76
N ALA A 30 9.30 -7.38 -2.60
CA ALA A 30 10.33 -6.58 -1.94
C ALA A 30 11.60 -6.42 -2.81
N SER A 31 11.90 -7.38 -3.69
CA SER A 31 13.04 -7.30 -4.62
C SER A 31 12.96 -6.09 -5.57
N TRP A 32 11.79 -5.50 -5.78
CA TRP A 32 11.61 -4.29 -6.58
C TRP A 32 12.35 -3.07 -6.00
N LEU A 33 12.58 -3.04 -4.68
CA LEU A 33 13.44 -2.01 -4.05
C LEU A 33 14.89 -2.06 -4.52
N LEU A 34 15.35 -3.19 -5.02
CA LEU A 34 16.68 -3.35 -5.60
C LEU A 34 16.63 -3.21 -7.13
N ALA A 35 15.60 -3.77 -7.76
CA ALA A 35 15.44 -3.79 -9.21
C ALA A 35 15.27 -2.38 -9.79
N VAL A 36 14.45 -1.51 -9.16
CA VAL A 36 14.22 -0.14 -9.66
C VAL A 36 15.49 0.71 -9.60
N PRO A 37 16.22 0.82 -8.48
CA PRO A 37 17.50 1.53 -8.45
C PRO A 37 18.53 0.98 -9.44
N ALA A 38 18.62 -0.35 -9.59
CA ALA A 38 19.52 -0.97 -10.56
C ALA A 38 19.15 -0.60 -12.00
N ALA A 39 17.87 -0.63 -12.35
CA ALA A 39 17.39 -0.20 -13.65
C ALA A 39 17.65 1.29 -13.91
N MET A 40 17.40 2.17 -12.93
CA MET A 40 17.70 3.60 -13.06
C MET A 40 19.20 3.85 -13.27
N TRP A 41 20.03 3.16 -12.51
CA TRP A 41 21.48 3.27 -12.67
C TRP A 41 21.95 2.81 -14.06
N SER A 42 21.41 1.70 -14.57
CA SER A 42 21.78 1.14 -15.88
C SER A 42 21.46 2.07 -17.07
N VAL A 43 20.42 2.92 -16.92
CA VAL A 43 20.03 3.91 -17.94
C VAL A 43 20.48 5.34 -17.61
N GLY A 44 21.36 5.50 -16.61
CA GLY A 44 21.96 6.80 -16.26
C GLY A 44 21.02 7.79 -15.56
N ILE A 45 19.90 7.35 -15.00
CA ILE A 45 18.97 8.21 -14.26
C ILE A 45 19.52 8.49 -12.86
N SER A 46 19.83 9.75 -12.56
CA SER A 46 20.39 10.20 -11.27
C SER A 46 19.74 11.53 -10.83
N PRO A 47 19.60 11.77 -9.52
CA PRO A 47 19.85 10.87 -8.38
C PRO A 47 18.70 9.84 -8.23
N ILE A 48 19.03 8.63 -7.75
CA ILE A 48 18.07 7.53 -7.55
C ILE A 48 16.95 7.92 -6.57
N GLY A 49 17.24 8.73 -5.56
CA GLY A 49 16.24 9.21 -4.59
C GLY A 49 15.07 10.00 -5.18
N ARG A 50 15.15 10.37 -6.46
CA ARG A 50 14.05 11.01 -7.23
C ARG A 50 12.76 10.21 -7.20
N VAL A 51 12.83 8.88 -7.21
CA VAL A 51 11.63 8.03 -7.11
C VAL A 51 10.94 8.12 -5.76
N ALA A 52 11.66 8.47 -4.70
CA ALA A 52 11.10 8.51 -3.35
C ALA A 52 10.39 9.84 -3.05
N SER A 53 10.99 10.98 -3.42
CA SER A 53 10.40 12.29 -3.15
C SER A 53 11.10 13.43 -3.91
N VAL A 54 10.44 14.59 -3.94
CA VAL A 54 11.04 15.85 -4.42
C VAL A 54 12.27 16.29 -3.61
N ALA A 55 12.45 15.76 -2.40
CA ALA A 55 13.66 15.96 -1.60
C ALA A 55 14.84 15.06 -2.05
N LEU A 56 14.66 14.27 -3.10
CA LEU A 56 15.64 13.32 -3.67
C LEU A 56 16.12 12.25 -2.68
N ARG A 57 15.35 12.04 -1.62
CA ARG A 57 15.59 11.06 -0.55
C ARG A 57 14.29 10.78 0.21
N PRO A 58 14.15 9.64 0.88
CA PRO A 58 13.01 9.39 1.76
C PRO A 58 13.00 10.39 2.94
N ARG A 59 11.83 10.94 3.23
CA ARG A 59 11.60 11.83 4.40
C ARG A 59 11.11 10.99 5.58
N TRP A 60 12.04 10.24 6.20
CA TRP A 60 11.76 9.26 7.24
C TRP A 60 10.85 9.79 8.36
N SER A 61 11.06 11.04 8.80
CA SER A 61 10.22 11.65 9.83
C SER A 61 8.76 11.83 9.38
N LEU A 62 8.50 12.08 8.10
CA LEU A 62 7.15 12.13 7.54
C LEU A 62 6.54 10.73 7.49
N LEU A 63 7.28 9.75 6.98
CA LEU A 63 6.83 8.36 6.94
C LEU A 63 6.42 7.86 8.32
N LEU A 64 7.30 7.97 9.32
CA LEU A 64 7.04 7.52 10.68
C LEU A 64 5.84 8.22 11.33
N ARG A 65 5.64 9.52 11.07
CA ARG A 65 4.47 10.25 11.58
C ARG A 65 3.18 9.82 10.90
N CYS A 66 3.22 9.43 9.63
CA CYS A 66 2.05 8.93 8.90
C CYS A 66 1.66 7.50 9.30
N LEU A 67 2.58 6.69 9.86
CA LEU A 67 2.24 5.35 10.37
C LEU A 67 1.19 5.40 11.49
N VAL A 68 1.24 6.40 12.37
CA VAL A 68 0.30 6.49 13.49
C VAL A 68 -1.16 6.65 13.03
N PRO A 69 -1.53 7.66 12.23
CA PRO A 69 -2.89 7.77 11.74
C PRO A 69 -3.29 6.59 10.83
N ALA A 70 -2.36 6.00 10.08
CA ALA A 70 -2.64 4.78 9.32
C ALA A 70 -3.05 3.64 10.26
N ALA A 71 -2.28 3.39 11.32
CA ALA A 71 -2.58 2.34 12.30
C ALA A 71 -3.92 2.57 13.00
N VAL A 72 -4.23 3.82 13.39
CA VAL A 72 -5.50 4.15 14.05
C VAL A 72 -6.67 3.92 13.10
N VAL A 73 -6.58 4.45 11.88
CA VAL A 73 -7.68 4.34 10.90
C VAL A 73 -7.92 2.88 10.50
N LEU A 74 -6.85 2.13 10.19
CA LEU A 74 -7.00 0.72 9.82
C LEU A 74 -7.53 -0.13 11.00
N ALA A 75 -7.06 0.12 12.23
CA ALA A 75 -7.61 -0.56 13.41
C ALA A 75 -9.11 -0.27 13.60
N VAL A 76 -9.56 0.95 13.33
CA VAL A 76 -11.00 1.30 13.37
C VAL A 76 -11.76 0.60 12.25
N ILE A 77 -11.23 0.59 11.01
CA ILE A 77 -11.86 -0.12 9.88
C ILE A 77 -12.05 -1.61 10.22
N GLU A 78 -11.00 -2.27 10.70
CA GLU A 78 -11.05 -3.68 11.05
C GLU A 78 -12.00 -3.96 12.22
N ALA A 79 -11.97 -3.13 13.27
CA ALA A 79 -12.87 -3.28 14.41
C ALA A 79 -14.35 -3.10 14.03
N VAL A 80 -14.67 -2.11 13.19
CA VAL A 80 -16.03 -1.89 12.68
C VAL A 80 -16.45 -3.04 11.78
N SER A 81 -15.59 -3.48 10.85
CA SER A 81 -15.88 -4.58 9.94
C SER A 81 -16.13 -5.89 10.69
N LEU A 82 -15.28 -6.20 11.68
CA LEU A 82 -15.45 -7.38 12.52
C LEU A 82 -16.72 -7.29 13.38
N GLY A 83 -16.97 -6.14 14.00
CA GLY A 83 -18.19 -5.90 14.78
C GLY A 83 -19.46 -6.09 13.98
N LEU A 84 -19.49 -5.58 12.73
CA LEU A 84 -20.63 -5.74 11.83
C LEU A 84 -20.80 -7.19 11.35
N SER A 85 -19.71 -7.92 11.12
CA SER A 85 -19.78 -9.32 10.73
C SER A 85 -20.38 -10.19 11.82
N VAL A 86 -20.00 -9.94 13.08
CA VAL A 86 -20.54 -10.65 14.25
C VAL A 86 -22.02 -10.28 14.51
N TRP A 87 -22.37 -8.99 14.40
CA TRP A 87 -23.74 -8.53 14.63
C TRP A 87 -24.70 -8.94 13.50
N GLY A 88 -24.23 -8.91 12.26
CA GLY A 88 -25.05 -9.21 11.08
C GLY A 88 -25.32 -10.71 10.85
N GLN A 89 -24.62 -11.59 11.55
CA GLN A 89 -24.78 -13.04 11.46
C GLN A 89 -24.96 -13.65 12.86
N PRO A 90 -26.19 -13.72 13.40
CA PRO A 90 -26.45 -14.40 14.66
C PRO A 90 -25.96 -15.85 14.58
N GLY A 91 -25.01 -16.20 15.43
CA GLY A 91 -24.35 -17.51 15.42
C GLY A 91 -23.01 -17.57 14.68
N ALA A 92 -22.50 -16.46 14.14
CA ALA A 92 -21.13 -16.39 13.69
C ALA A 92 -20.20 -16.51 14.91
N GLU A 93 -19.58 -17.67 15.05
CA GLU A 93 -18.58 -17.89 16.08
C GLU A 93 -17.22 -17.37 15.57
N LEU A 94 -16.63 -16.43 16.32
CA LEU A 94 -15.23 -16.08 16.13
C LEU A 94 -14.39 -17.25 16.65
N GLY A 95 -13.52 -17.78 15.81
CA GLY A 95 -12.68 -18.89 16.20
C GLY A 95 -11.75 -19.36 15.09
N ARG A 96 -10.74 -20.06 15.49
CA ARG A 96 -9.74 -20.61 14.57
C ARG A 96 -10.32 -21.77 13.76
N PRO A 97 -9.97 -21.89 12.46
CA PRO A 97 -10.44 -23.00 11.65
C PRO A 97 -9.86 -24.34 12.13
N ALA A 98 -10.51 -25.44 11.79
CA ALA A 98 -10.01 -26.78 12.07
C ALA A 98 -8.63 -26.97 11.41
N GLY A 99 -7.71 -27.56 12.15
CA GLY A 99 -6.32 -27.76 11.68
C GLY A 99 -5.41 -26.53 11.76
N PHE A 100 -5.86 -25.45 12.41
CA PHE A 100 -5.00 -24.28 12.61
C PHE A 100 -3.74 -24.62 13.44
N ASP A 101 -2.56 -24.33 12.87
CA ASP A 101 -1.27 -24.48 13.53
C ASP A 101 -0.71 -23.12 13.97
N ALA A 102 -0.61 -22.92 15.29
CA ALA A 102 -0.11 -21.67 15.85
C ALA A 102 1.39 -21.44 15.56
N GLY A 103 2.17 -22.51 15.37
CA GLY A 103 3.59 -22.43 15.01
C GLY A 103 3.77 -21.91 13.58
N LEU A 104 3.01 -22.42 12.62
CA LEU A 104 3.02 -21.93 11.24
C LEU A 104 2.54 -20.46 11.17
N ALA A 105 1.47 -20.14 11.91
CA ALA A 105 0.99 -18.76 12.00
C ALA A 105 2.04 -17.81 12.57
N LEU A 106 2.79 -18.23 13.63
CA LEU A 106 3.86 -17.43 14.21
C LEU A 106 5.00 -17.18 13.21
N TRP A 107 5.44 -18.22 12.47
CA TRP A 107 6.43 -18.04 11.40
C TRP A 107 5.96 -17.07 10.33
N SER A 108 4.69 -17.17 9.91
CA SER A 108 4.10 -16.22 8.96
C SER A 108 4.09 -14.80 9.51
N VAL A 109 3.73 -14.60 10.78
CA VAL A 109 3.77 -13.27 11.43
C VAL A 109 5.17 -12.68 11.41
N LEU A 110 6.21 -13.48 11.76
CA LEU A 110 7.60 -13.00 11.73
C LEU A 110 8.02 -12.57 10.32
N ILE A 111 7.69 -13.37 9.30
CA ILE A 111 7.98 -13.05 7.90
C ILE A 111 7.22 -11.78 7.48
N VAL A 112 5.95 -11.67 7.80
CA VAL A 112 5.08 -10.54 7.47
C VAL A 112 5.60 -9.24 8.09
N VAL A 113 5.92 -9.24 9.38
CA VAL A 113 6.43 -8.04 10.06
C VAL A 113 7.75 -7.55 9.46
N LEU A 114 8.61 -8.47 9.01
CA LEU A 114 9.89 -8.12 8.40
C LEU A 114 9.77 -7.70 6.94
N LEU A 115 8.94 -8.39 6.15
CA LEU A 115 8.93 -8.22 4.69
C LEU A 115 7.82 -7.30 4.17
N VAL A 116 6.68 -7.18 4.84
CA VAL A 116 5.59 -6.28 4.38
C VAL A 116 6.04 -4.83 4.26
N PRO A 117 6.84 -4.25 5.17
CA PRO A 117 7.36 -2.90 4.98
C PRO A 117 8.18 -2.74 3.69
N LEU A 118 8.98 -3.75 3.35
CA LEU A 118 9.80 -3.74 2.13
C LEU A 118 8.95 -3.99 0.88
N GLN A 119 8.03 -4.94 0.94
CA GLN A 119 7.10 -5.25 -0.14
C GLN A 119 6.24 -4.03 -0.49
N ALA A 120 5.57 -3.42 0.51
CA ALA A 120 4.74 -2.24 0.30
C ALA A 120 5.54 -1.06 -0.26
N ALA A 121 6.75 -0.81 0.25
CA ALA A 121 7.63 0.21 -0.30
C ALA A 121 8.05 -0.10 -1.74
N GLY A 122 8.34 -1.37 -2.06
CA GLY A 122 8.67 -1.81 -3.42
C GLY A 122 7.54 -1.54 -4.42
N GLU A 123 6.32 -1.88 -4.06
CA GLU A 123 5.15 -1.61 -4.90
C GLU A 123 4.91 -0.10 -5.06
N GLU A 124 4.98 0.69 -3.99
CA GLU A 124 4.83 2.14 -4.11
C GLU A 124 5.93 2.77 -4.98
N VAL A 125 7.17 2.28 -4.89
CA VAL A 125 8.28 2.73 -5.76
C VAL A 125 7.97 2.44 -7.23
N VAL A 126 7.45 1.27 -7.58
CA VAL A 126 7.10 0.94 -8.95
C VAL A 126 5.90 1.76 -9.45
N PHE A 127 4.78 1.73 -8.71
CA PHE A 127 3.53 2.30 -9.21
C PHE A 127 3.48 3.83 -9.08
N ARG A 128 4.00 4.41 -7.99
CA ARG A 128 3.95 5.86 -7.73
C ARG A 128 5.30 6.54 -7.95
N GLY A 129 6.39 5.83 -7.69
CA GLY A 129 7.74 6.33 -7.94
C GLY A 129 8.13 6.31 -9.42
N VAL A 130 7.81 5.23 -10.15
CA VAL A 130 8.18 5.08 -11.56
C VAL A 130 7.00 5.40 -12.48
N LEU A 131 5.93 4.61 -12.44
CA LEU A 131 4.85 4.71 -13.44
C LEU A 131 4.12 6.06 -13.36
N LEU A 132 3.68 6.48 -12.16
CA LEU A 132 2.98 7.76 -11.99
C LEU A 132 3.86 8.93 -12.41
N GLN A 133 5.13 8.98 -11.97
CA GLN A 133 6.04 10.07 -12.32
C GLN A 133 6.38 10.08 -13.82
N SER A 134 6.57 8.91 -14.43
CA SER A 134 6.82 8.81 -15.88
C SER A 134 5.63 9.32 -16.69
N LEU A 135 4.40 8.93 -16.35
CA LEU A 135 3.20 9.44 -17.00
C LEU A 135 3.01 10.94 -16.74
N GLY A 136 3.27 11.40 -15.51
CA GLY A 136 3.16 12.80 -15.11
C GLY A 136 4.18 13.72 -15.81
N ALA A 137 5.31 13.18 -16.28
CA ALA A 137 6.25 13.94 -17.09
C ALA A 137 5.69 14.30 -18.47
N TRP A 138 4.78 13.50 -19.02
CA TRP A 138 4.17 13.68 -20.34
C TRP A 138 2.78 14.30 -20.26
N ILE A 139 2.02 13.97 -19.21
CA ILE A 139 0.61 14.32 -19.05
C ILE A 139 0.45 15.26 -17.86
N LYS A 140 0.12 16.54 -18.13
CA LYS A 140 0.00 17.56 -17.08
C LYS A 140 -1.24 17.40 -16.19
N ASN A 141 -2.31 16.74 -16.69
CA ASN A 141 -3.48 16.44 -15.88
C ASN A 141 -3.16 15.32 -14.90
N PRO A 142 -3.20 15.54 -13.57
CA PRO A 142 -2.79 14.55 -12.58
C PRO A 142 -3.71 13.31 -12.51
N ILE A 143 -4.93 13.39 -13.03
CA ILE A 143 -5.90 12.28 -12.97
C ILE A 143 -5.36 11.06 -13.71
N ILE A 144 -4.86 11.23 -14.93
CA ILE A 144 -4.38 10.11 -15.76
C ILE A 144 -3.17 9.41 -15.12
N PRO A 145 -2.10 10.13 -14.70
CA PRO A 145 -0.98 9.52 -13.98
C PRO A 145 -1.36 8.81 -12.67
N ILE A 146 -2.45 9.22 -12.01
CA ILE A 146 -2.95 8.56 -10.80
C ILE A 146 -3.76 7.31 -11.17
N VAL A 147 -4.71 7.43 -12.11
CA VAL A 147 -5.67 6.38 -12.41
C VAL A 147 -5.03 5.22 -13.17
N VAL A 148 -4.17 5.47 -14.17
CA VAL A 148 -3.60 4.40 -15.00
C VAL A 148 -2.75 3.41 -14.17
N PRO A 149 -1.76 3.84 -13.35
CA PRO A 149 -1.02 2.92 -12.49
C PRO A 149 -1.91 2.23 -11.45
N THR A 150 -2.98 2.89 -10.99
CA THR A 150 -3.95 2.29 -10.06
C THR A 150 -4.72 1.14 -10.72
N LEU A 151 -5.18 1.30 -11.95
CA LEU A 151 -5.87 0.23 -12.68
C LEU A 151 -4.95 -0.95 -12.95
N ILE A 152 -3.69 -0.69 -13.32
CA ILE A 152 -2.68 -1.75 -13.48
C ILE A 152 -2.46 -2.45 -12.14
N PHE A 153 -2.27 -1.71 -11.05
CA PHE A 153 -2.09 -2.24 -9.70
C PHE A 153 -3.27 -3.14 -9.27
N ALA A 154 -4.50 -2.65 -9.45
CA ALA A 154 -5.69 -3.43 -9.12
C ALA A 154 -5.82 -4.71 -9.95
N SER A 155 -5.47 -4.68 -11.24
CA SER A 155 -5.56 -5.84 -12.12
C SER A 155 -4.59 -6.98 -11.78
N LEU A 156 -3.57 -6.72 -10.97
CA LEU A 156 -2.64 -7.73 -10.46
C LEU A 156 -3.16 -8.46 -9.21
N HIS A 157 -4.32 -8.07 -8.69
CA HIS A 157 -4.94 -8.70 -7.51
C HIS A 157 -6.04 -9.66 -7.93
N VAL A 158 -6.12 -10.79 -7.23
CA VAL A 158 -7.10 -11.86 -7.51
C VAL A 158 -8.24 -11.76 -6.50
N TYR A 159 -9.07 -10.72 -6.63
CA TYR A 159 -10.23 -10.46 -5.77
C TYR A 159 -11.51 -10.37 -6.59
N ASP A 160 -12.65 -10.40 -5.92
CA ASP A 160 -13.93 -10.04 -6.52
C ASP A 160 -14.03 -8.53 -6.84
N VAL A 161 -15.16 -8.13 -7.43
CA VAL A 161 -15.36 -6.71 -7.81
C VAL A 161 -15.26 -5.74 -6.63
N TRP A 162 -15.70 -6.14 -5.43
CA TRP A 162 -15.66 -5.29 -4.25
C TRP A 162 -14.25 -5.17 -3.66
N GLY A 163 -13.51 -6.29 -3.64
CA GLY A 163 -12.11 -6.30 -3.25
C GLY A 163 -11.23 -5.50 -4.22
N LEU A 164 -11.43 -5.65 -5.54
CA LEU A 164 -10.77 -4.85 -6.56
C LEU A 164 -11.10 -3.35 -6.42
N ALA A 165 -12.35 -3.01 -6.08
CA ALA A 165 -12.74 -1.64 -5.82
C ALA A 165 -12.03 -1.05 -4.59
N GLN A 166 -11.84 -1.82 -3.51
CA GLN A 166 -11.08 -1.40 -2.33
C GLN A 166 -9.60 -1.16 -2.68
N VAL A 167 -8.97 -2.07 -3.44
CA VAL A 167 -7.61 -1.90 -3.94
C VAL A 167 -7.49 -0.66 -4.82
N ALA A 168 -8.48 -0.40 -5.67
CA ALA A 168 -8.51 0.79 -6.51
C ALA A 168 -8.64 2.08 -5.68
N VAL A 169 -9.48 2.11 -4.64
CA VAL A 169 -9.61 3.26 -3.73
C VAL A 169 -8.28 3.53 -3.02
N LEU A 170 -7.65 2.50 -2.46
CA LEU A 170 -6.32 2.61 -1.84
C LEU A 170 -5.31 3.13 -2.87
N GLY A 171 -5.34 2.60 -4.07
CA GLY A 171 -4.44 2.97 -5.17
C GLY A 171 -4.57 4.43 -5.61
N VAL A 172 -5.81 4.92 -5.77
CA VAL A 172 -6.09 6.32 -6.12
C VAL A 172 -5.63 7.25 -5.01
N LEU A 173 -5.94 6.93 -3.75
CA LEU A 173 -5.53 7.75 -2.59
C LEU A 173 -4.01 7.76 -2.42
N SER A 174 -3.33 6.63 -2.58
CA SER A 174 -1.87 6.57 -2.57
C SER A 174 -1.25 7.42 -3.68
N GLY A 175 -1.79 7.34 -4.90
CA GLY A 175 -1.34 8.17 -6.02
C GLY A 175 -1.59 9.67 -5.79
N TRP A 176 -2.75 10.03 -5.27
CA TRP A 176 -3.08 11.40 -4.91
C TRP A 176 -2.18 11.93 -3.78
N LEU A 177 -1.94 11.13 -2.73
CA LEU A 177 -1.03 11.50 -1.64
C LEU A 177 0.40 11.70 -2.15
N ALA A 178 0.89 10.80 -3.01
CA ALA A 178 2.21 10.95 -3.61
C ALA A 178 2.32 12.25 -4.42
N TRP A 179 1.31 12.58 -5.23
CA TRP A 179 1.23 13.83 -5.98
C TRP A 179 1.13 15.06 -5.06
N ARG A 180 0.24 15.02 -4.05
CA ARG A 180 -0.04 16.16 -3.13
C ARG A 180 1.15 16.47 -2.23
N THR A 181 1.85 15.45 -1.75
CA THR A 181 2.99 15.62 -0.81
C THR A 181 4.34 15.66 -1.50
N GLY A 182 4.40 15.38 -2.80
CA GLY A 182 5.62 15.29 -3.57
C GLY A 182 6.53 14.16 -3.12
N GLY A 183 5.98 13.02 -2.68
CA GLY A 183 6.75 11.84 -2.29
C GLY A 183 5.89 10.68 -1.81
N LEU A 184 6.53 9.53 -1.63
CA LEU A 184 5.85 8.25 -1.40
C LEU A 184 5.53 7.98 0.07
N GLU A 185 6.01 8.78 1.01
CA GLU A 185 6.05 8.44 2.44
C GLU A 185 4.65 8.17 3.02
N ALA A 186 3.67 9.01 2.69
CA ALA A 186 2.30 8.81 3.15
C ALA A 186 1.65 7.58 2.51
N ALA A 187 1.90 7.35 1.22
CA ALA A 187 1.41 6.17 0.52
C ALA A 187 2.03 4.88 1.07
N ILE A 188 3.35 4.86 1.27
CA ILE A 188 4.07 3.72 1.86
C ILE A 188 3.55 3.42 3.27
N SER A 189 3.34 4.46 4.11
CA SER A 189 2.83 4.26 5.48
C SER A 189 1.43 3.62 5.48
N LEU A 190 0.53 4.09 4.61
CA LEU A 190 -0.80 3.52 4.46
C LEU A 190 -0.72 2.06 4.01
N HIS A 191 0.06 1.79 2.98
CA HIS A 191 0.19 0.46 2.38
C HIS A 191 0.80 -0.55 3.37
N ILE A 192 1.87 -0.18 4.08
CA ILE A 192 2.46 -1.02 5.14
C ILE A 192 1.40 -1.43 6.16
N VAL A 193 0.68 -0.45 6.73
CA VAL A 193 -0.28 -0.74 7.80
C VAL A 193 -1.46 -1.54 7.27
N ASN A 194 -1.96 -1.22 6.06
CA ASN A 194 -3.02 -2.00 5.41
C ASN A 194 -2.65 -3.48 5.28
N ASN A 195 -1.49 -3.78 4.70
CA ASN A 195 -1.08 -5.16 4.50
C ASN A 195 -0.76 -5.87 5.83
N LEU A 196 -0.12 -5.18 6.79
CA LEU A 196 0.08 -5.73 8.13
C LEU A 196 -1.26 -6.07 8.81
N ALA A 197 -2.25 -5.18 8.77
CA ALA A 197 -3.55 -5.43 9.38
C ALA A 197 -4.22 -6.69 8.80
N VAL A 198 -4.26 -6.81 7.47
CA VAL A 198 -4.83 -7.97 6.78
C VAL A 198 -4.08 -9.26 7.15
N TYR A 199 -2.76 -9.29 7.02
CA TYR A 199 -1.99 -10.51 7.31
C TYR A 199 -2.04 -10.91 8.78
N LEU A 200 -2.01 -9.95 9.72
CA LEU A 200 -2.10 -10.25 11.15
C LEU A 200 -3.49 -10.76 11.54
N LEU A 201 -4.55 -10.21 10.94
CA LEU A 201 -5.90 -10.74 11.13
C LEU A 201 -6.01 -12.18 10.64
N LEU A 202 -5.54 -12.49 9.44
CA LEU A 202 -5.52 -13.84 8.88
C LEU A 202 -4.65 -14.80 9.72
N ALA A 203 -3.48 -14.36 10.17
CA ALA A 203 -2.60 -15.17 11.00
C ALA A 203 -3.19 -15.44 12.40
N SER A 204 -4.09 -14.60 12.90
CA SER A 204 -4.82 -14.89 14.13
C SER A 204 -5.81 -16.04 14.00
N GLY A 205 -6.35 -16.25 12.77
CA GLY A 205 -7.40 -17.21 12.46
C GLY A 205 -8.75 -16.91 13.09
N ILE A 206 -8.90 -15.76 13.77
CA ILE A 206 -10.07 -15.44 14.61
C ILE A 206 -11.37 -15.35 13.78
N THR A 207 -11.27 -15.04 12.49
CA THR A 207 -12.40 -14.97 11.55
C THR A 207 -12.75 -16.30 10.90
N GLY A 208 -12.11 -17.40 11.33
CA GLY A 208 -12.26 -18.72 10.68
C GLY A 208 -11.46 -18.84 9.37
N ALA A 209 -10.73 -17.82 8.95
CA ALA A 209 -9.93 -17.80 7.72
C ALA A 209 -8.45 -17.54 8.02
N THR A 210 -7.57 -18.17 7.23
CA THR A 210 -6.11 -18.00 7.29
C THR A 210 -5.53 -17.49 5.96
N ALA A 211 -6.36 -17.47 4.93
CA ALA A 211 -6.06 -16.91 3.61
C ALA A 211 -7.14 -15.92 3.20
N GLN A 212 -6.77 -14.93 2.41
CA GLN A 212 -7.74 -13.98 1.87
C GLN A 212 -8.55 -14.64 0.75
N ALA A 213 -9.85 -14.77 0.97
CA ALA A 213 -10.76 -15.33 -0.02
C ALA A 213 -11.24 -14.25 -1.00
N ALA A 214 -11.32 -14.60 -2.29
CA ALA A 214 -12.09 -13.82 -3.24
C ALA A 214 -13.57 -13.84 -2.78
N GLY A 215 -14.22 -12.66 -2.73
CA GLY A 215 -15.61 -12.56 -2.26
C GLY A 215 -15.79 -12.28 -0.76
N ALA A 216 -14.70 -12.07 -0.01
CA ALA A 216 -14.76 -11.62 1.38
C ALA A 216 -15.23 -10.16 1.54
N ALA A 217 -15.14 -9.36 0.48
CA ALA A 217 -15.53 -7.96 0.46
C ALA A 217 -17.00 -7.78 0.01
N GLY A 218 -17.62 -6.66 0.39
CA GLY A 218 -18.97 -6.30 -0.02
C GLY A 218 -19.16 -4.78 -0.09
N PRO A 219 -20.33 -4.29 -0.54
CA PRO A 219 -20.55 -2.86 -0.73
C PRO A 219 -20.39 -2.07 0.58
N LEU A 220 -20.82 -2.62 1.71
CA LEU A 220 -20.69 -1.96 3.01
C LEU A 220 -19.22 -1.85 3.43
N SER A 221 -18.42 -2.92 3.26
CA SER A 221 -16.99 -2.88 3.56
C SER A 221 -16.25 -1.87 2.67
N LEU A 222 -16.63 -1.73 1.39
CA LEU A 222 -16.09 -0.70 0.51
C LEU A 222 -16.37 0.72 1.05
N VAL A 223 -17.59 0.99 1.52
CA VAL A 223 -17.95 2.28 2.10
C VAL A 223 -17.14 2.58 3.35
N ILE A 224 -17.05 1.62 4.29
CA ILE A 224 -16.28 1.76 5.54
C ILE A 224 -14.80 2.03 5.23
N THR A 225 -14.21 1.21 4.35
CA THR A 225 -12.82 1.37 3.93
C THR A 225 -12.59 2.74 3.29
N THR A 226 -13.47 3.17 2.37
CA THR A 226 -13.35 4.46 1.68
C THR A 226 -13.37 5.63 2.68
N ILE A 227 -14.33 5.64 3.62
CA ILE A 227 -14.43 6.69 4.65
C ILE A 227 -13.16 6.72 5.52
N GLY A 228 -12.69 5.56 5.96
CA GLY A 228 -11.47 5.47 6.77
C GLY A 228 -10.24 5.96 6.01
N LEU A 229 -10.06 5.54 4.75
CA LEU A 229 -8.93 5.96 3.92
C LEU A 229 -8.96 7.46 3.62
N LEU A 230 -10.14 8.08 3.44
CA LEU A 230 -10.28 9.54 3.34
C LEU A 230 -9.87 10.23 4.64
N GLY A 231 -10.24 9.68 5.80
CA GLY A 231 -9.79 10.16 7.11
C GLY A 231 -8.26 10.10 7.26
N TYR A 232 -7.65 9.00 6.82
CA TYR A 232 -6.20 8.88 6.75
C TYR A 232 -5.57 9.95 5.84
N ALA A 233 -6.10 10.12 4.63
CA ALA A 233 -5.58 11.07 3.66
C ALA A 233 -5.61 12.51 4.21
N TRP A 234 -6.70 12.88 4.89
CA TRP A 234 -6.81 14.17 5.58
C TRP A 234 -5.74 14.31 6.66
N ALA A 235 -5.54 13.30 7.53
CA ALA A 235 -4.55 13.33 8.59
C ALA A 235 -3.11 13.42 8.03
N ALA A 236 -2.78 12.66 7.00
CA ALA A 236 -1.48 12.67 6.35
C ALA A 236 -1.14 14.03 5.74
N VAL A 237 -2.11 14.66 5.05
CA VAL A 237 -1.95 16.02 4.51
C VAL A 237 -1.80 17.04 5.64
N ALA A 238 -2.57 16.94 6.72
CA ALA A 238 -2.43 17.83 7.88
C ALA A 238 -1.05 17.71 8.55
N ILE A 239 -0.48 16.52 8.62
CA ILE A 239 0.89 16.29 9.10
C ILE A 239 1.89 16.94 8.15
N PHE A 240 1.73 16.73 6.83
CA PHE A 240 2.60 17.31 5.81
C PHE A 240 2.57 18.84 5.86
N ASP A 241 1.38 19.46 5.87
CA ASP A 241 1.22 20.92 5.82
C ASP A 241 1.74 21.63 7.08
N ARG A 242 1.63 20.99 8.26
CA ARG A 242 2.19 21.49 9.53
C ARG A 242 3.70 21.28 9.65
N GLY A 243 4.27 20.41 8.84
CA GLY A 243 5.70 20.10 8.86
C GLY A 243 6.56 21.15 8.12
N SER A 244 7.87 21.07 8.34
CA SER A 244 8.85 21.88 7.60
C SER A 244 8.91 21.55 6.10
N TRP A 245 8.34 20.42 5.70
CA TRP A 245 8.33 19.93 4.32
C TRP A 245 7.52 20.82 3.37
N ALA A 246 6.36 21.34 3.82
CA ALA A 246 5.52 22.23 3.04
C ALA A 246 6.25 23.57 2.75
N ARG A 247 6.98 24.10 3.73
CA ARG A 247 7.77 25.32 3.57
C ARG A 247 8.95 25.16 2.60
N TRP A 248 9.53 23.97 2.55
CA TRP A 248 10.63 23.68 1.62
C TRP A 248 10.14 23.61 0.17
N SER A 249 8.98 22.99 -0.09
CA SER A 249 8.39 22.90 -1.43
C SER A 249 7.93 24.27 -1.96
N SER A 250 7.42 25.17 -1.09
CA SER A 250 7.06 26.52 -1.49
C SER A 250 8.28 27.42 -1.76
N ALA A 251 9.37 27.20 -1.04
CA ALA A 251 10.61 27.99 -1.25
C ALA A 251 11.35 27.61 -2.55
N HIS A 252 11.16 26.39 -3.07
CA HIS A 252 11.84 25.90 -4.28
C HIS A 252 10.93 25.79 -5.50
N GLY A 253 9.61 25.97 -5.33
CA GLY A 253 8.62 25.87 -6.41
C GLY A 253 8.18 27.19 -7.03
N THR A 254 8.61 28.34 -6.50
CA THR A 254 8.10 29.67 -6.92
C THR A 254 9.16 30.59 -7.51
N SER A 255 10.35 30.13 -7.86
CA SER A 255 11.21 30.92 -8.74
C SER A 255 10.78 30.68 -10.20
N ALA A 256 9.68 31.27 -10.61
CA ALA A 256 9.51 31.62 -12.01
C ALA A 256 10.71 32.49 -12.39
N PRO A 257 11.40 32.23 -13.53
CA PRO A 257 12.51 33.07 -13.94
C PRO A 257 11.99 34.49 -14.12
N GLU A 258 12.55 35.45 -13.38
CA GLU A 258 12.33 36.88 -13.63
C GLU A 258 12.58 37.10 -15.11
N ARG A 259 11.54 37.54 -15.82
CA ARG A 259 11.67 38.01 -17.20
C ARG A 259 12.52 39.26 -17.14
N THR A 260 13.80 39.15 -17.46
CA THR A 260 14.65 40.31 -17.72
C THR A 260 14.00 41.14 -18.82
N PRO A 261 13.67 42.41 -18.60
CA PRO A 261 13.12 43.23 -19.67
C PRO A 261 14.20 43.41 -20.74
N ALA A 262 13.86 43.06 -21.98
CA ALA A 262 14.70 43.31 -23.13
C ALA A 262 14.93 44.82 -23.25
N ARG A 263 16.22 45.21 -23.28
CA ARG A 263 16.64 46.54 -23.69
C ARG A 263 16.72 46.62 -25.21
#